data_85bdf64156541d5cfa7b690429b2c7fa
#
_entry.id   85bdf64156541d5cfa7b690429b2c7fa
#
_cell.length_a   1.000
_cell.length_b   1.000
_cell.length_c   1.000
_cell.angle_alpha   90.00
_cell.angle_beta   90.00
_cell.angle_gamma   90.00
#
_symmetry.space_group_name_H-M   'P 1'
#
loop_
_entity.id
_entity.type
_entity.pdbx_description
1 polymer ?
#
loop_
_entity_poly.entity_id
_entity_poly.type
_entity_poly.pdbx_seq_one_letter_code
_entity_poly.pdbx_strand_id
1 'polypeptide(L)'
;PPAVATALDGYPMAKNGEPGRALGLAAVSSVFGGIFSLIIFIFAAPLLAKLALEFGPAEYFGLAVFALSMLASMSGKSSLRNLISGLIGVLIGTIGIHLTTGVERFTFDIPDLEEGIHFVPVLIGLFAVSELFKQSEKLNAVVDRIQAKALRLPSLSELKKLKYTILRSSGIGTFIGILPAEGSTVAAIIGYNEARRWSKEKDKFGKGSPEGIVGPEAANNAAAGGAMVPTLALGIPGSGSTALILAALIMHGFRPGPYLI
;
A
#
# COMPACT_ATOMS: atom_id res chain seq x y z
N PRO A 1 1.82 -6.54 -8.18
CA PRO A 1 2.69 -5.46 -7.75
C PRO A 1 2.26 -4.14 -8.39
N PRO A 2 2.31 -3.02 -7.66
CA PRO A 2 1.81 -1.71 -8.13
C PRO A 2 2.52 -1.22 -9.41
N ALA A 3 3.78 -1.57 -9.61
CA ALA A 3 4.56 -1.20 -10.79
C ALA A 3 4.01 -1.73 -12.13
N VAL A 4 3.03 -2.65 -12.10
CA VAL A 4 2.40 -3.14 -13.34
C VAL A 4 1.71 -2.01 -14.11
N ALA A 5 1.06 -1.08 -13.41
CA ALA A 5 0.40 0.06 -14.05
C ALA A 5 1.42 1.00 -14.73
N THR A 6 2.56 1.26 -14.07
CA THR A 6 3.68 2.03 -14.65
C THR A 6 4.29 1.33 -15.86
N ALA A 7 4.37 -0.01 -15.85
CA ALA A 7 4.93 -0.80 -16.92
C ALA A 7 4.08 -0.75 -18.20
N LEU A 8 2.78 -0.42 -18.13
CA LEU A 8 1.92 -0.29 -19.31
C LEU A 8 2.46 0.72 -20.34
N ASP A 9 3.11 1.78 -19.87
CA ASP A 9 3.74 2.78 -20.72
C ASP A 9 5.27 2.76 -20.61
N GLY A 10 5.82 2.38 -19.46
CA GLY A 10 7.26 2.31 -19.25
C GLY A 10 7.95 1.27 -20.14
N TYR A 11 7.34 0.10 -20.31
CA TYR A 11 7.89 -0.93 -21.18
C TYR A 11 7.83 -0.56 -22.68
N PRO A 12 6.69 -0.06 -23.23
CA PRO A 12 6.68 0.47 -24.59
C PRO A 12 7.68 1.61 -24.81
N MET A 13 7.82 2.56 -23.89
CA MET A 13 8.82 3.63 -24.00
C MET A 13 10.24 3.07 -24.05
N ALA A 14 10.54 2.06 -23.22
CA ALA A 14 11.84 1.40 -23.24
C ALA A 14 12.11 0.64 -24.55
N LYS A 15 11.10 -0.05 -25.10
CA LYS A 15 11.19 -0.69 -26.43
C LYS A 15 11.40 0.30 -27.57
N ASN A 16 10.84 1.50 -27.45
CA ASN A 16 11.02 2.58 -28.42
C ASN A 16 12.43 3.25 -28.32
N GLY A 17 13.34 2.69 -27.52
CA GLY A 17 14.72 3.14 -27.40
C GLY A 17 14.98 4.19 -26.31
N GLU A 18 13.98 4.50 -25.46
CA GLU A 18 14.09 5.49 -24.39
C GLU A 18 14.01 4.87 -22.96
N PRO A 19 14.72 3.75 -22.65
CA PRO A 19 14.61 3.10 -21.34
C PRO A 19 15.09 4.01 -20.20
N GLY A 20 16.15 4.78 -20.42
CA GLY A 20 16.66 5.71 -19.41
C GLY A 20 15.67 6.83 -19.06
N ARG A 21 14.90 7.30 -20.05
CA ARG A 21 13.84 8.29 -19.83
C ARG A 21 12.66 7.70 -19.05
N ALA A 22 12.21 6.49 -19.40
CA ALA A 22 11.16 5.81 -18.67
C ALA A 22 11.51 5.65 -17.18
N LEU A 23 12.74 5.19 -16.89
CA LEU A 23 13.24 5.06 -15.52
C LEU A 23 13.36 6.42 -14.80
N GLY A 24 13.83 7.46 -15.52
CA GLY A 24 13.94 8.80 -14.94
C GLY A 24 12.61 9.42 -14.58
N LEU A 25 11.58 9.27 -15.45
CA LEU A 25 10.22 9.70 -15.16
C LEU A 25 9.63 8.95 -13.95
N ALA A 26 9.82 7.64 -13.91
CA ALA A 26 9.37 6.83 -12.77
C ALA A 26 10.07 7.27 -11.48
N ALA A 27 11.40 7.39 -11.47
CA ALA A 27 12.15 7.78 -10.29
C ALA A 27 11.72 9.15 -9.73
N VAL A 28 11.61 10.17 -10.59
CA VAL A 28 11.24 11.52 -10.17
C VAL A 28 9.80 11.56 -9.64
N SER A 29 8.86 10.88 -10.30
CA SER A 29 7.47 10.84 -9.84
C SER A 29 7.30 10.02 -8.54
N SER A 30 8.10 8.96 -8.34
CA SER A 30 8.17 8.22 -7.08
C SER A 30 8.60 9.12 -5.92
N VAL A 31 9.72 9.84 -6.11
CA VAL A 31 10.24 10.76 -5.08
C VAL A 31 9.22 11.85 -4.78
N PHE A 32 8.61 12.45 -5.80
CA PHE A 32 7.62 13.48 -5.59
C PHE A 32 6.38 12.95 -4.85
N GLY A 33 5.84 11.80 -5.26
CA GLY A 33 4.68 11.17 -4.62
C GLY A 33 4.97 10.83 -3.16
N GLY A 34 6.17 10.28 -2.88
CA GLY A 34 6.61 9.97 -1.52
C GLY A 34 6.74 11.22 -0.63
N ILE A 35 7.40 12.28 -1.12
CA ILE A 35 7.54 13.54 -0.37
C ILE A 35 6.17 14.19 -0.16
N PHE A 36 5.31 14.21 -1.17
CA PHE A 36 3.97 14.79 -1.06
C PHE A 36 3.17 14.08 0.04
N SER A 37 3.13 12.76 0.03
CA SER A 37 2.40 12.00 1.05
C SER A 37 3.03 12.08 2.43
N LEU A 38 4.37 12.22 2.53
CA LEU A 38 5.06 12.44 3.79
C LEU A 38 4.64 13.78 4.43
N ILE A 39 4.53 14.85 3.63
CA ILE A 39 4.04 16.14 4.11
C ILE A 39 2.61 15.99 4.64
N ILE A 40 1.73 15.33 3.88
CA ILE A 40 0.35 15.09 4.34
C ILE A 40 0.35 14.24 5.62
N PHE A 41 1.19 13.20 5.69
CA PHE A 41 1.32 12.36 6.88
C PHE A 41 1.69 13.16 8.13
N ILE A 42 2.66 14.06 8.06
CA ILE A 42 3.10 14.90 9.20
C ILE A 42 1.94 15.69 9.80
N PHE A 43 1.02 16.16 8.98
CA PHE A 43 -0.14 16.95 9.45
C PHE A 43 -1.36 16.06 9.77
N ALA A 44 -1.60 15.01 9.00
CA ALA A 44 -2.78 14.18 9.14
C ALA A 44 -2.68 13.18 10.29
N ALA A 45 -1.49 12.61 10.55
CA ALA A 45 -1.36 11.58 11.57
C ALA A 45 -1.62 12.11 13.00
N PRO A 46 -1.11 13.28 13.43
CA PRO A 46 -1.46 13.84 14.74
C PRO A 46 -2.94 14.21 14.86
N LEU A 47 -3.56 14.67 13.76
CA LEU A 47 -4.99 14.99 13.77
C LEU A 47 -5.82 13.71 13.96
N LEU A 48 -5.48 12.65 13.23
CA LEU A 48 -6.17 11.36 13.35
C LEU A 48 -5.93 10.74 14.74
N ALA A 49 -4.72 10.85 15.29
CA ALA A 49 -4.41 10.38 16.62
C ALA A 49 -5.26 11.08 17.69
N LYS A 50 -5.42 12.40 17.61
CA LYS A 50 -6.30 13.16 18.52
C LYS A 50 -7.75 12.67 18.44
N LEU A 51 -8.28 12.47 17.22
CA LEU A 51 -9.63 11.93 17.04
C LEU A 51 -9.75 10.51 17.61
N ALA A 52 -8.71 9.69 17.43
CA ALA A 52 -8.71 8.31 17.93
C ALA A 52 -8.67 8.22 19.46
N LEU A 53 -8.16 9.22 20.16
CA LEU A 53 -8.23 9.30 21.63
C LEU A 53 -9.66 9.48 22.17
N GLU A 54 -10.56 9.99 21.35
CA GLU A 54 -11.97 10.15 21.68
C GLU A 54 -12.78 8.87 21.43
N PHE A 55 -12.17 7.86 20.76
CA PHE A 55 -12.82 6.61 20.42
C PHE A 55 -12.98 5.72 21.65
N GLY A 56 -14.22 5.29 21.90
CA GLY A 56 -14.54 4.23 22.86
C GLY A 56 -14.57 2.84 22.16
N PRO A 57 -14.92 1.80 22.90
CA PRO A 57 -14.99 0.43 22.36
C PRO A 57 -15.98 0.28 21.18
N ALA A 58 -17.06 1.06 21.15
CA ALA A 58 -18.05 1.02 20.08
C ALA A 58 -17.50 1.58 18.78
N GLU A 59 -16.73 2.67 18.82
CA GLU A 59 -16.09 3.29 17.66
C GLU A 59 -14.99 2.37 17.10
N TYR A 60 -14.19 1.75 17.96
CA TYR A 60 -13.21 0.75 17.52
C TYR A 60 -13.86 -0.48 16.88
N PHE A 61 -15.00 -0.95 17.40
CA PHE A 61 -15.78 -2.01 16.76
C PHE A 61 -16.27 -1.57 15.38
N GLY A 62 -16.84 -0.37 15.26
CA GLY A 62 -17.28 0.20 14.00
C GLY A 62 -16.11 0.31 12.98
N LEU A 63 -14.94 0.72 13.45
CA LEU A 63 -13.73 0.81 12.62
C LEU A 63 -13.26 -0.58 12.14
N ALA A 64 -13.33 -1.61 13.00
CA ALA A 64 -13.00 -2.97 12.62
C ALA A 64 -13.98 -3.53 11.57
N VAL A 65 -15.29 -3.29 11.74
CA VAL A 65 -16.32 -3.67 10.75
C VAL A 65 -16.08 -2.94 9.42
N PHE A 66 -15.76 -1.65 9.46
CA PHE A 66 -15.41 -0.86 8.28
C PHE A 66 -14.18 -1.44 7.58
N ALA A 67 -13.09 -1.73 8.29
CA ALA A 67 -11.89 -2.33 7.73
C ALA A 67 -12.17 -3.70 7.07
N LEU A 68 -12.97 -4.56 7.71
CA LEU A 68 -13.38 -5.84 7.14
C LEU A 68 -14.24 -5.68 5.88
N SER A 69 -15.14 -4.69 5.87
CA SER A 69 -15.96 -4.40 4.68
C SER A 69 -15.14 -3.89 3.51
N MET A 70 -14.11 -3.07 3.78
CA MET A 70 -13.16 -2.64 2.77
C MET A 70 -12.36 -3.83 2.21
N LEU A 71 -11.87 -4.74 3.08
CA LEU A 71 -11.22 -5.99 2.64
C LEU A 71 -12.12 -6.83 1.72
N ALA A 72 -13.42 -6.93 2.03
CA ALA A 72 -14.36 -7.67 1.19
C ALA A 72 -14.54 -7.03 -0.19
N SER A 73 -14.42 -5.71 -0.30
CA SER A 73 -14.61 -4.97 -1.56
C SER A 73 -13.40 -4.96 -2.48
N MET A 74 -12.18 -5.22 -1.96
CA MET A 74 -10.90 -5.04 -2.65
C MET A 74 -10.68 -5.93 -3.88
N SER A 75 -11.35 -7.03 -4.06
CA SER A 75 -10.95 -7.99 -5.08
C SER A 75 -11.98 -8.17 -6.18
N GLY A 76 -11.58 -7.86 -7.41
CA GLY A 76 -12.41 -8.00 -8.61
C GLY A 76 -12.84 -9.42 -8.97
N LYS A 77 -12.42 -10.46 -8.25
CA LYS A 77 -12.76 -11.86 -8.59
C LYS A 77 -13.66 -12.57 -7.58
N SER A 78 -13.65 -12.22 -6.30
CA SER A 78 -14.55 -12.84 -5.31
C SER A 78 -14.50 -12.10 -3.97
N SER A 79 -15.42 -11.17 -3.73
CA SER A 79 -15.62 -10.52 -2.44
C SER A 79 -15.85 -11.52 -1.30
N LEU A 80 -16.49 -12.65 -1.60
CA LEU A 80 -16.74 -13.72 -0.64
C LEU A 80 -15.44 -14.35 -0.11
N ARG A 81 -14.44 -14.60 -0.97
CA ARG A 81 -13.15 -15.16 -0.53
C ARG A 81 -12.41 -14.20 0.40
N ASN A 82 -12.45 -12.91 0.11
CA ASN A 82 -11.81 -11.90 0.95
C ASN A 82 -12.50 -11.80 2.31
N LEU A 83 -13.83 -11.83 2.32
CA LEU A 83 -14.60 -11.84 3.57
C LEU A 83 -14.28 -13.08 4.40
N ILE A 84 -14.25 -14.27 3.80
CA ILE A 84 -13.87 -15.52 4.47
C ILE A 84 -12.46 -15.42 5.04
N SER A 85 -11.49 -14.90 4.27
CA SER A 85 -10.13 -14.70 4.76
C SER A 85 -10.05 -13.74 5.94
N GLY A 86 -10.82 -12.65 5.90
CA GLY A 86 -10.93 -11.70 7.01
C GLY A 86 -11.54 -12.36 8.27
N LEU A 87 -12.61 -13.13 8.11
CA LEU A 87 -13.24 -13.85 9.21
C LEU A 87 -12.33 -14.93 9.81
N ILE A 88 -11.54 -15.62 9.00
CA ILE A 88 -10.50 -16.55 9.48
C ILE A 88 -9.47 -15.78 10.32
N GLY A 89 -9.03 -14.60 9.86
CA GLY A 89 -8.12 -13.76 10.64
C GLY A 89 -8.72 -13.33 11.99
N VAL A 90 -9.99 -12.94 12.01
CA VAL A 90 -10.70 -12.63 13.26
C VAL A 90 -10.77 -13.85 14.18
N LEU A 91 -11.09 -15.04 13.64
CA LEU A 91 -11.13 -16.28 14.41
C LEU A 91 -9.76 -16.60 15.03
N ILE A 92 -8.69 -16.50 14.25
CA ILE A 92 -7.31 -16.67 14.75
C ILE A 92 -7.00 -15.67 15.88
N GLY A 93 -7.45 -14.42 15.74
CA GLY A 93 -7.27 -13.37 16.75
C GLY A 93 -8.06 -13.61 18.05
N THR A 94 -9.00 -14.57 18.07
CA THR A 94 -9.73 -14.93 19.31
C THR A 94 -9.03 -16.01 20.14
N ILE A 95 -7.97 -16.63 19.63
CA ILE A 95 -7.19 -17.63 20.36
C ILE A 95 -6.44 -16.96 21.52
N GLY A 96 -6.49 -17.57 22.70
CA GLY A 96 -5.80 -17.08 23.90
C GLY A 96 -6.73 -16.75 25.05
N ILE A 97 -6.18 -16.16 26.11
CA ILE A 97 -6.93 -15.76 27.30
C ILE A 97 -7.64 -14.44 27.02
N HIS A 98 -8.95 -14.40 27.28
CA HIS A 98 -9.73 -13.17 27.16
C HIS A 98 -9.37 -12.19 28.26
N LEU A 99 -8.81 -11.04 27.89
CA LEU A 99 -8.21 -10.06 28.83
C LEU A 99 -9.16 -9.56 29.92
N THR A 100 -10.48 -9.52 29.66
CA THR A 100 -11.46 -9.00 30.62
C THR A 100 -12.03 -10.08 31.54
N THR A 101 -12.22 -11.31 31.03
CA THR A 101 -12.89 -12.39 31.78
C THR A 101 -11.94 -13.47 32.27
N GLY A 102 -10.69 -13.50 31.79
CA GLY A 102 -9.72 -14.55 32.11
C GLY A 102 -10.05 -15.92 31.53
N VAL A 103 -11.08 -16.03 30.69
CA VAL A 103 -11.51 -17.31 30.09
C VAL A 103 -10.61 -17.64 28.91
N GLU A 104 -10.08 -18.85 28.89
CA GLU A 104 -9.33 -19.40 27.76
C GLU A 104 -10.24 -19.70 26.57
N ARG A 105 -9.75 -19.38 25.38
CA ARG A 105 -10.44 -19.65 24.11
C ARG A 105 -9.52 -20.28 23.11
N PHE A 106 -9.90 -21.49 22.66
CA PHE A 106 -9.18 -22.24 21.63
C PHE A 106 -7.68 -22.50 21.94
N THR A 107 -7.32 -22.59 23.23
CA THR A 107 -5.96 -22.87 23.70
C THR A 107 -5.61 -24.37 23.68
N PHE A 108 -6.63 -25.24 23.75
CA PHE A 108 -6.49 -26.71 23.74
C PHE A 108 -5.51 -27.23 24.81
N ASP A 109 -5.45 -26.56 25.97
CA ASP A 109 -4.52 -26.85 27.06
C ASP A 109 -3.02 -26.75 26.66
N ILE A 110 -2.73 -25.96 25.60
CA ILE A 110 -1.37 -25.67 25.16
C ILE A 110 -0.93 -24.31 25.72
N PRO A 111 0.05 -24.28 26.67
CA PRO A 111 0.45 -23.03 27.33
C PRO A 111 0.91 -21.92 26.35
N ASP A 112 1.58 -22.29 25.25
CA ASP A 112 2.05 -21.34 24.24
C ASP A 112 0.88 -20.63 23.51
N LEU A 113 -0.34 -21.17 23.54
CA LEU A 113 -1.54 -20.57 22.94
C LEU A 113 -2.32 -19.68 23.93
N GLU A 114 -2.00 -19.68 25.23
CA GLU A 114 -2.64 -18.84 26.22
C GLU A 114 -2.39 -17.35 25.96
N GLU A 115 -1.18 -17.01 25.48
CA GLU A 115 -0.82 -15.64 25.06
C GLU A 115 -1.39 -15.28 23.68
N GLY A 116 -2.08 -16.24 23.02
CA GLY A 116 -2.59 -16.07 21.67
C GLY A 116 -1.53 -16.26 20.58
N ILE A 117 -1.93 -16.13 19.34
CA ILE A 117 -0.99 -16.21 18.22
C ILE A 117 -0.36 -14.84 18.00
N HIS A 118 0.94 -14.74 18.22
CA HIS A 118 1.68 -13.49 18.03
C HIS A 118 1.55 -12.95 16.61
N PHE A 119 1.16 -11.69 16.49
CA PHE A 119 0.91 -11.02 15.22
C PHE A 119 2.14 -10.97 14.29
N VAL A 120 3.34 -10.78 14.84
CA VAL A 120 4.58 -10.64 14.07
C VAL A 120 4.96 -11.87 13.25
N PRO A 121 5.02 -13.09 13.81
CA PRO A 121 5.27 -14.31 13.03
C PRO A 121 4.22 -14.54 11.94
N VAL A 122 2.95 -14.23 12.22
CA VAL A 122 1.87 -14.35 11.23
C VAL A 122 2.12 -13.43 10.04
N LEU A 123 2.48 -12.18 10.29
CA LEU A 123 2.78 -11.22 9.23
C LEU A 123 4.01 -11.65 8.41
N ILE A 124 5.08 -12.07 9.07
CA ILE A 124 6.29 -12.56 8.37
C ILE A 124 5.93 -13.77 7.49
N GLY A 125 5.19 -14.74 8.02
CA GLY A 125 4.76 -15.92 7.27
C GLY A 125 3.87 -15.57 6.09
N LEU A 126 2.84 -14.77 6.30
CA LEU A 126 1.88 -14.42 5.24
C LEU A 126 2.48 -13.52 4.15
N PHE A 127 3.31 -12.54 4.51
CA PHE A 127 3.83 -11.59 3.53
C PHE A 127 5.24 -11.94 3.03
N ALA A 128 6.21 -12.14 3.92
CA ALA A 128 7.58 -12.38 3.49
C ALA A 128 7.76 -13.77 2.87
N VAL A 129 7.30 -14.82 3.53
CA VAL A 129 7.44 -16.19 3.03
C VAL A 129 6.58 -16.40 1.77
N SER A 130 5.38 -15.87 1.74
CA SER A 130 4.51 -15.91 0.55
C SER A 130 5.16 -15.22 -0.66
N GLU A 131 5.85 -14.09 -0.47
CA GLU A 131 6.55 -13.40 -1.55
C GLU A 131 7.77 -14.20 -2.04
N LEU A 132 8.50 -14.85 -1.14
CA LEU A 132 9.60 -15.75 -1.51
C LEU A 132 9.11 -16.90 -2.41
N PHE A 133 7.98 -17.54 -2.09
CA PHE A 133 7.40 -18.58 -2.94
C PHE A 133 6.99 -18.03 -4.31
N LYS A 134 6.35 -16.88 -4.39
CA LYS A 134 6.00 -16.24 -5.67
C LYS A 134 7.22 -15.90 -6.52
N GLN A 135 8.31 -15.50 -5.90
CA GLN A 135 9.56 -15.21 -6.62
C GLN A 135 10.23 -16.48 -7.11
N SER A 136 10.19 -17.56 -6.32
CA SER A 136 10.78 -18.85 -6.73
C SER A 136 10.08 -19.46 -7.96
N GLU A 137 8.76 -19.28 -8.11
CA GLU A 137 8.02 -19.71 -9.31
C GLU A 137 8.49 -19.00 -10.59
N LYS A 138 9.02 -17.76 -10.47
CA LYS A 138 9.42 -16.92 -11.59
C LYS A 138 10.89 -17.03 -11.99
N LEU A 139 11.69 -17.81 -11.28
CA LEU A 139 13.14 -17.93 -11.54
C LEU A 139 13.47 -18.43 -12.96
N ASN A 140 12.57 -19.15 -13.61
CA ASN A 140 12.74 -19.68 -14.97
C ASN A 140 12.10 -18.79 -16.07
N ALA A 141 11.55 -17.63 -15.73
CA ALA A 141 11.00 -16.73 -16.74
C ALA A 141 12.14 -16.08 -17.52
N VAL A 142 12.24 -16.39 -18.81
CA VAL A 142 13.14 -15.69 -19.73
C VAL A 142 12.63 -14.25 -19.86
N VAL A 143 13.31 -13.32 -19.21
CA VAL A 143 13.01 -11.90 -19.33
C VAL A 143 13.88 -11.32 -20.42
N ASP A 144 13.26 -10.82 -21.49
CA ASP A 144 13.95 -9.98 -22.49
C ASP A 144 14.56 -8.77 -21.78
N ARG A 145 15.88 -8.79 -21.62
CA ARG A 145 16.62 -7.72 -20.94
C ARG A 145 16.78 -6.52 -21.86
N ILE A 146 16.00 -5.48 -21.64
CA ILE A 146 16.24 -4.19 -22.27
C ILE A 146 17.43 -3.54 -21.55
N GLN A 147 18.54 -3.35 -22.26
CA GLN A 147 19.72 -2.69 -21.69
C GLN A 147 19.46 -1.18 -21.59
N ALA A 148 19.32 -0.67 -20.36
CA ALA A 148 19.31 0.76 -20.11
C ALA A 148 20.75 1.28 -20.13
N LYS A 149 21.13 2.02 -21.18
CA LYS A 149 22.49 2.58 -21.32
C LYS A 149 22.82 3.62 -20.24
N ALA A 150 21.87 4.44 -19.83
CA ALA A 150 22.02 5.42 -18.75
C ALA A 150 20.62 5.87 -18.25
N LEU A 151 20.53 6.23 -16.98
CA LEU A 151 19.36 6.94 -16.43
C LEU A 151 19.32 8.36 -17.01
N ARG A 152 18.19 8.74 -17.59
CA ARG A 152 17.97 10.10 -18.10
C ARG A 152 16.86 10.76 -17.29
N LEU A 153 17.23 11.70 -16.43
CA LEU A 153 16.27 12.48 -15.69
C LEU A 153 15.46 13.39 -16.62
N PRO A 154 14.16 13.57 -16.37
CA PRO A 154 13.33 14.49 -17.13
C PRO A 154 13.82 15.93 -16.96
N SER A 155 13.72 16.72 -18.03
CA SER A 155 14.05 18.14 -17.98
C SER A 155 13.01 18.91 -17.15
N LEU A 156 13.40 20.09 -16.65
CA LEU A 156 12.48 20.99 -15.94
C LEU A 156 11.27 21.39 -16.78
N SER A 157 11.45 21.54 -18.10
CA SER A 157 10.37 21.83 -19.04
C SER A 157 9.38 20.65 -19.17
N GLU A 158 9.88 19.44 -19.15
CA GLU A 158 9.07 18.22 -19.15
C GLU A 158 8.29 18.06 -17.83
N LEU A 159 8.95 18.27 -16.70
CA LEU A 159 8.31 18.25 -15.38
C LEU A 159 7.21 19.31 -15.26
N LYS A 160 7.42 20.53 -15.79
CA LYS A 160 6.38 21.57 -15.84
C LYS A 160 5.14 21.12 -16.59
N LYS A 161 5.28 20.35 -17.67
CA LYS A 161 4.13 19.78 -18.41
C LYS A 161 3.40 18.70 -17.62
N LEU A 162 4.13 17.90 -16.84
CA LEU A 162 3.62 16.75 -16.10
C LEU A 162 3.15 17.09 -14.68
N LYS A 163 3.42 18.32 -14.19
CA LYS A 163 3.18 18.73 -12.80
C LYS A 163 1.75 18.45 -12.30
N TYR A 164 0.75 18.73 -13.12
CA TYR A 164 -0.64 18.53 -12.70
C TYR A 164 -1.01 17.05 -12.63
N THR A 165 -0.47 16.22 -13.52
CA THR A 165 -0.63 14.76 -13.46
C THR A 165 0.01 14.21 -12.20
N ILE A 166 1.26 14.62 -11.90
CA ILE A 166 1.99 14.18 -10.70
C ILE A 166 1.25 14.61 -9.43
N LEU A 167 0.87 15.90 -9.30
CA LEU A 167 0.18 16.42 -8.12
C LEU A 167 -1.16 15.74 -7.88
N ARG A 168 -1.99 15.63 -8.92
CA ARG A 168 -3.30 14.97 -8.82
C ARG A 168 -3.17 13.51 -8.43
N SER A 169 -2.27 12.79 -9.09
CA SER A 169 -2.01 11.37 -8.80
C SER A 169 -1.45 11.18 -7.39
N SER A 170 -0.58 12.06 -6.91
CA SER A 170 -0.10 12.04 -5.53
C SER A 170 -1.22 12.26 -4.53
N GLY A 171 -2.13 13.22 -4.78
CA GLY A 171 -3.31 13.45 -3.94
C GLY A 171 -4.24 12.24 -3.89
N ILE A 172 -4.55 11.67 -5.05
CA ILE A 172 -5.36 10.43 -5.16
C ILE A 172 -4.68 9.27 -4.43
N GLY A 173 -3.37 9.08 -4.67
CA GLY A 173 -2.62 8.02 -4.03
C GLY A 173 -2.60 8.13 -2.51
N THR A 174 -2.34 9.32 -1.99
CA THR A 174 -2.37 9.57 -0.53
C THR A 174 -3.74 9.26 0.05
N PHE A 175 -4.81 9.74 -0.58
CA PHE A 175 -6.18 9.49 -0.11
C PHE A 175 -6.52 8.00 -0.09
N ILE A 176 -6.20 7.27 -1.17
CA ILE A 176 -6.42 5.82 -1.24
C ILE A 176 -5.56 5.09 -0.20
N GLY A 177 -4.33 5.54 0.02
CA GLY A 177 -3.44 4.96 1.02
C GLY A 177 -3.97 5.08 2.45
N ILE A 178 -4.68 6.16 2.79
CA ILE A 178 -5.31 6.34 4.11
C ILE A 178 -6.41 5.30 4.35
N LEU A 179 -7.05 4.82 3.29
CA LEU A 179 -8.10 3.80 3.41
C LEU A 179 -7.46 2.45 3.75
N PRO A 180 -7.91 1.76 4.81
CA PRO A 180 -7.38 0.47 5.19
C PRO A 180 -7.48 -0.55 4.05
N ALA A 181 -6.40 -1.32 3.86
CA ALA A 181 -6.34 -2.45 2.94
C ALA A 181 -6.38 -2.15 1.42
N GLU A 182 -6.62 -0.92 0.96
CA GLU A 182 -6.69 -0.59 -0.47
C GLU A 182 -5.35 -0.69 -1.20
N GLY A 183 -4.28 -0.36 -0.52
CA GLY A 183 -2.91 -0.57 -1.00
C GLY A 183 -2.51 0.25 -2.24
N SER A 184 -1.21 0.26 -2.47
CA SER A 184 -0.59 1.03 -3.56
C SER A 184 -0.90 0.50 -4.96
N THR A 185 -1.36 -0.75 -5.09
CA THR A 185 -1.75 -1.31 -6.41
C THR A 185 -3.01 -0.65 -6.96
N VAL A 186 -4.03 -0.48 -6.11
CA VAL A 186 -5.28 0.19 -6.48
C VAL A 186 -5.00 1.66 -6.78
N ALA A 187 -4.20 2.32 -5.94
CA ALA A 187 -3.78 3.71 -6.17
C ALA A 187 -3.07 3.90 -7.51
N ALA A 188 -2.15 2.99 -7.88
CA ALA A 188 -1.45 3.03 -9.15
C ALA A 188 -2.39 2.89 -10.35
N ILE A 189 -3.34 1.96 -10.29
CA ILE A 189 -4.32 1.74 -11.37
C ILE A 189 -5.23 2.96 -11.52
N ILE A 190 -5.73 3.52 -10.41
CA ILE A 190 -6.56 4.73 -10.44
C ILE A 190 -5.74 5.91 -10.94
N GLY A 191 -4.49 6.07 -10.48
CA GLY A 191 -3.57 7.11 -10.95
C GLY A 191 -3.33 7.05 -12.46
N TYR A 192 -3.18 5.84 -13.03
CA TYR A 192 -3.07 5.63 -14.47
C TYR A 192 -4.34 6.06 -15.20
N ASN A 193 -5.51 5.60 -14.73
CA ASN A 193 -6.79 5.90 -15.36
C ASN A 193 -7.12 7.39 -15.30
N GLU A 194 -6.85 8.05 -14.18
CA GLU A 194 -7.04 9.49 -14.03
C GLU A 194 -6.02 10.29 -14.85
N ALA A 195 -4.76 9.85 -14.96
CA ALA A 195 -3.80 10.44 -15.87
C ALA A 195 -4.32 10.40 -17.31
N ARG A 196 -4.80 9.23 -17.77
CA ARG A 196 -5.38 9.06 -19.10
C ARG A 196 -6.64 9.91 -19.30
N ARG A 197 -7.52 9.98 -18.29
CA ARG A 197 -8.79 10.73 -18.36
C ARG A 197 -8.56 12.21 -18.65
N TRP A 198 -7.56 12.81 -18.01
CA TRP A 198 -7.27 14.24 -18.10
C TRP A 198 -6.19 14.60 -19.12
N SER A 199 -5.55 13.60 -19.73
CA SER A 199 -4.56 13.83 -20.77
C SER A 199 -5.20 14.38 -22.04
N LYS A 200 -4.46 15.26 -22.71
CA LYS A 200 -4.78 15.70 -24.07
C LYS A 200 -4.36 14.68 -25.13
N GLU A 201 -3.45 13.75 -24.79
CA GLU A 201 -2.86 12.75 -25.69
C GLU A 201 -3.25 11.32 -25.29
N LYS A 202 -4.56 11.08 -25.12
CA LYS A 202 -5.11 9.79 -24.64
C LYS A 202 -4.68 8.59 -25.49
N ASP A 203 -4.44 8.79 -26.76
CA ASP A 203 -4.08 7.73 -27.72
C ASP A 203 -2.64 7.26 -27.58
N LYS A 204 -1.81 7.99 -26.83
CA LYS A 204 -0.42 7.60 -26.50
C LYS A 204 -0.33 6.63 -25.33
N PHE A 205 -1.38 6.50 -24.52
CA PHE A 205 -1.41 5.57 -23.40
C PHE A 205 -1.33 4.11 -23.90
N GLY A 206 -0.48 3.32 -23.24
CA GLY A 206 -0.13 1.97 -23.66
C GLY A 206 0.94 1.93 -24.78
N LYS A 207 1.46 3.08 -25.22
CA LYS A 207 2.46 3.20 -26.31
C LYS A 207 3.71 3.98 -25.88
N GLY A 208 3.86 4.27 -24.60
CA GLY A 208 4.98 5.02 -24.04
C GLY A 208 4.65 6.45 -23.65
N SER A 209 3.44 6.69 -23.11
CA SER A 209 3.03 8.00 -22.59
C SER A 209 3.82 8.38 -21.35
N PRO A 210 4.47 9.56 -21.30
CA PRO A 210 5.07 10.06 -20.05
C PRO A 210 4.06 10.20 -18.92
N GLU A 211 2.82 10.66 -19.20
CA GLU A 211 1.75 10.77 -18.21
C GLU A 211 1.32 9.39 -17.69
N GLY A 212 1.34 8.35 -18.57
CA GLY A 212 1.05 6.97 -18.22
C GLY A 212 2.14 6.30 -17.35
N ILE A 213 3.32 6.92 -17.24
CA ILE A 213 4.38 6.51 -16.31
C ILE A 213 4.25 7.28 -14.99
N VAL A 214 4.22 8.62 -15.04
CA VAL A 214 4.27 9.45 -13.83
C VAL A 214 3.00 9.38 -13.00
N GLY A 215 1.83 9.18 -13.63
CA GLY A 215 0.55 9.08 -12.94
C GLY A 215 0.50 7.91 -11.95
N PRO A 216 0.62 6.66 -12.42
CA PRO A 216 0.58 5.49 -11.54
C PRO A 216 1.74 5.47 -10.54
N GLU A 217 2.93 5.92 -10.95
CA GLU A 217 4.11 5.89 -10.09
C GLU A 217 4.00 6.88 -8.92
N ALA A 218 3.55 8.12 -9.20
CA ALA A 218 3.29 9.10 -8.15
C ALA A 218 2.18 8.63 -7.20
N ALA A 219 1.09 8.06 -7.73
CA ALA A 219 0.00 7.55 -6.90
C ALA A 219 0.43 6.35 -6.04
N ASN A 220 1.21 5.41 -6.60
CA ASN A 220 1.75 4.27 -5.88
C ASN A 220 2.57 4.69 -4.66
N ASN A 221 3.54 5.58 -4.87
CA ASN A 221 4.43 6.01 -3.80
C ASN A 221 3.73 6.92 -2.79
N ALA A 222 2.80 7.75 -3.23
CA ALA A 222 1.97 8.55 -2.35
C ALA A 222 1.04 7.69 -1.49
N ALA A 223 0.53 6.57 -1.99
CA ALA A 223 -0.27 5.65 -1.21
C ALA A 223 0.52 5.00 -0.07
N ALA A 224 1.82 4.77 -0.24
CA ALA A 224 2.66 4.23 0.82
C ALA A 224 2.72 5.17 2.04
N GLY A 225 2.92 6.47 1.81
CA GLY A 225 2.88 7.47 2.89
C GLY A 225 1.46 7.67 3.46
N GLY A 226 0.44 7.64 2.61
CA GLY A 226 -0.97 7.66 3.06
C GLY A 226 -1.29 6.51 4.01
N ALA A 227 -0.83 5.30 3.70
CA ALA A 227 -1.04 4.11 4.53
C ALA A 227 -0.36 4.18 5.91
N MET A 228 0.69 4.99 6.06
CA MET A 228 1.32 5.21 7.36
C MET A 228 0.43 6.00 8.33
N VAL A 229 -0.52 6.81 7.83
CA VAL A 229 -1.43 7.61 8.67
C VAL A 229 -2.24 6.71 9.61
N PRO A 230 -3.10 5.80 9.12
CA PRO A 230 -3.84 4.89 10.00
C PRO A 230 -2.92 3.90 10.74
N THR A 231 -1.79 3.51 10.12
CA THR A 231 -0.87 2.56 10.71
C THR A 231 -0.27 3.08 12.02
N LEU A 232 0.21 4.30 12.05
CA LEU A 232 0.83 4.87 13.26
C LEU A 232 -0.21 5.50 14.19
N ALA A 233 -1.25 6.16 13.66
CA ALA A 233 -2.24 6.84 14.48
C ALA A 233 -3.27 5.88 15.13
N LEU A 234 -3.62 4.78 14.47
CA LEU A 234 -4.64 3.85 14.94
C LEU A 234 -4.09 2.44 15.24
N GLY A 235 -2.86 2.13 14.85
CA GLY A 235 -2.33 0.77 14.90
C GLY A 235 -2.95 -0.17 13.85
N ILE A 236 -3.59 0.37 12.81
CA ILE A 236 -4.25 -0.40 11.75
C ILE A 236 -3.45 -0.30 10.47
N PRO A 237 -2.84 -1.40 9.98
CA PRO A 237 -2.03 -1.34 8.79
C PRO A 237 -2.87 -1.03 7.54
N GLY A 238 -2.47 -0.01 6.78
CA GLY A 238 -3.11 0.34 5.51
C GLY A 238 -2.68 -0.53 4.33
N SER A 239 -1.61 -1.33 4.49
CA SER A 239 -1.08 -2.22 3.45
C SER A 239 -0.22 -3.32 4.06
N GLY A 240 0.14 -4.35 3.26
CA GLY A 240 1.07 -5.39 3.70
C GLY A 240 2.44 -4.86 4.11
N SER A 241 2.95 -3.83 3.43
CA SER A 241 4.24 -3.20 3.80
C SER A 241 4.15 -2.47 5.14
N THR A 242 3.06 -1.72 5.38
CA THR A 242 2.87 -1.03 6.65
C THR A 242 2.56 -1.99 7.80
N ALA A 243 1.99 -3.17 7.50
CA ALA A 243 1.84 -4.25 8.48
C ALA A 243 3.20 -4.77 8.97
N LEU A 244 4.18 -4.93 8.06
CA LEU A 244 5.54 -5.32 8.44
C LEU A 244 6.25 -4.22 9.26
N ILE A 245 6.04 -2.95 8.91
CA ILE A 245 6.56 -1.82 9.70
C ILE A 245 5.94 -1.81 11.09
N LEU A 246 4.63 -2.00 11.18
CA LEU A 246 3.90 -2.12 12.44
C LEU A 246 4.47 -3.22 13.32
N ALA A 247 4.71 -4.40 12.74
CA ALA A 247 5.34 -5.52 13.42
C ALA A 247 6.73 -5.18 13.94
N ALA A 248 7.57 -4.53 13.12
CA ALA A 248 8.91 -4.09 13.53
C ALA A 248 8.84 -3.10 14.70
N LEU A 249 7.93 -2.14 14.69
CA LEU A 249 7.73 -1.19 15.78
C LEU A 249 7.36 -1.91 17.09
N ILE A 250 6.41 -2.87 17.02
CA ILE A 250 6.01 -3.67 18.18
C ILE A 250 7.18 -4.48 18.73
N MET A 251 7.99 -5.10 17.86
CA MET A 251 9.20 -5.84 18.28
C MET A 251 10.21 -4.95 19.03
N HIS A 252 10.29 -3.67 18.69
CA HIS A 252 11.15 -2.70 19.36
C HIS A 252 10.49 -2.03 20.58
N GLY A 253 9.34 -2.54 21.02
CA GLY A 253 8.65 -2.05 22.22
C GLY A 253 7.81 -0.80 22.02
N PHE A 254 7.68 -0.31 20.78
CA PHE A 254 6.74 0.77 20.48
C PHE A 254 5.30 0.23 20.48
N ARG A 255 4.38 1.07 20.90
CA ARG A 255 2.94 0.77 20.87
C ARG A 255 2.27 1.66 19.83
N PRO A 256 2.15 1.20 18.57
CA PRO A 256 1.44 1.96 17.54
C PRO A 256 -0.01 2.22 17.96
N GLY A 257 -0.46 3.42 17.65
CA GLY A 257 -1.77 3.91 18.06
C GLY A 257 -1.71 5.37 18.50
N PRO A 258 -2.80 5.93 19.06
CA PRO A 258 -2.90 7.36 19.36
C PRO A 258 -1.84 7.91 20.33
N TYR A 259 -1.21 7.05 21.11
CA TYR A 259 -0.15 7.43 22.07
C TYR A 259 1.26 7.40 21.50
N LEU A 260 1.43 6.98 20.25
CA LEU A 260 2.75 6.94 19.60
C LEU A 260 3.14 8.28 18.97
N ILE A 261 2.16 9.10 18.60
CA ILE A 261 2.33 10.34 17.83
C ILE A 261 2.16 11.59 18.70
#